data_5522532bf7d1c7fb4fa019820e3c42e3
#
_entry.id   5522532bf7d1c7fb4fa019820e3c42e3
#
_cell.length_a   1.000
_cell.length_b   1.000
_cell.length_c   1.000
_cell.angle_alpha   90.00
_cell.angle_beta   90.00
_cell.angle_gamma   90.00
#
_symmetry.space_group_name_H-M   'P 1'
#
loop_
_entity.id
_entity.type
_entity.pdbx_description
1 polymer ?
#
loop_
_entity_poly.entity_id
_entity_poly.type
_entity_poly.pdbx_seq_one_letter_code
_entity_poly.pdbx_strand_id
1 'polypeptide(L)'
;MLVRVVCGAAARESVRLKTQRWIARHLGLVSGGYRLIMRENGDVRPAVVQKWDQFRKETTEEERGRVLFILDDDKTVAHMWRRRGFVCFEVK
;
A
#
# COMPACT_ATOMS: atom_id res chain seq x y z
N MET A 1 7.94 3.12 -16.64
CA MET A 1 6.66 2.49 -16.30
C MET A 1 6.00 3.26 -15.18
N LEU A 2 4.70 3.47 -15.25
CA LEU A 2 3.98 4.19 -14.22
C LEU A 2 3.59 3.27 -13.08
N VAL A 3 3.87 3.69 -11.86
CA VAL A 3 3.28 3.06 -10.69
C VAL A 3 1.89 3.66 -10.53
N ARG A 4 0.87 2.88 -10.78
CA ARG A 4 -0.49 3.41 -10.83
C ARG A 4 -1.23 3.27 -9.52
N VAL A 5 -1.03 2.15 -8.86
CA VAL A 5 -1.79 1.82 -7.66
C VAL A 5 -0.81 1.29 -6.62
N VAL A 6 -0.96 1.77 -5.42
CA VAL A 6 -0.26 1.23 -4.26
C VAL A 6 -1.33 0.69 -3.31
N CYS A 7 -1.19 -0.55 -2.92
CA CYS A 7 -2.08 -1.16 -1.96
C CYS A 7 -1.33 -1.36 -0.65
N GLY A 8 -1.79 -0.70 0.39
CA GLY A 8 -1.25 -0.88 1.72
C GLY A 8 -2.14 -1.82 2.53
N ALA A 9 -1.54 -2.72 3.26
CA ALA A 9 -2.26 -3.62 4.13
C ALA A 9 -1.61 -3.67 5.50
N ALA A 10 -2.41 -3.70 6.53
CA ALA A 10 -1.94 -3.87 7.89
C ALA A 10 -1.44 -5.29 8.14
N ALA A 11 -1.85 -6.24 7.31
CA ALA A 11 -1.44 -7.62 7.40
C ALA A 11 0.05 -7.80 7.16
N ARG A 12 0.62 -8.80 7.80
CA ARG A 12 2.05 -9.10 7.72
C ARG A 12 2.39 -9.73 6.37
N GLU A 13 3.65 -9.61 5.98
CA GLU A 13 4.18 -10.18 4.75
C GLU A 13 3.86 -11.66 4.58
N SER A 14 3.77 -12.41 5.71
CA SER A 14 3.46 -13.84 5.68
C SER A 14 2.09 -14.18 5.05
N VAL A 15 1.19 -13.21 4.93
CA VAL A 15 -0.12 -13.43 4.31
C VAL A 15 -0.25 -12.73 2.95
N ARG A 16 0.88 -12.40 2.33
CA ARG A 16 0.90 -11.68 1.05
C ARG A 16 0.07 -12.37 -0.03
N LEU A 17 0.24 -13.66 -0.20
CA LEU A 17 -0.47 -14.39 -1.25
C LEU A 17 -1.98 -14.33 -1.06
N LYS A 18 -2.44 -14.47 0.17
CA LYS A 18 -3.87 -14.37 0.49
C LYS A 18 -4.40 -12.98 0.17
N THR A 19 -3.64 -11.94 0.50
CA THR A 19 -3.99 -10.55 0.22
C THR A 19 -4.05 -10.30 -1.28
N GLN A 20 -3.08 -10.80 -2.04
CA GLN A 20 -3.06 -10.67 -3.49
C GLN A 20 -4.27 -11.32 -4.15
N ARG A 21 -4.68 -12.49 -3.65
CA ARG A 21 -5.88 -13.17 -4.14
C ARG A 21 -7.14 -12.34 -3.86
N TRP A 22 -7.21 -11.75 -2.68
CA TRP A 22 -8.32 -10.88 -2.31
C TRP A 22 -8.42 -9.68 -3.24
N ILE A 23 -7.27 -9.03 -3.50
CA ILE A 23 -7.20 -7.88 -4.41
C ILE A 23 -7.66 -8.26 -5.81
N ALA A 24 -7.18 -9.37 -6.34
CA ALA A 24 -7.56 -9.83 -7.66
C ALA A 24 -9.06 -10.11 -7.74
N ARG A 25 -9.60 -10.75 -6.71
CA ARG A 25 -11.01 -11.15 -6.69
C ARG A 25 -11.97 -9.97 -6.53
N HIS A 26 -11.65 -9.03 -5.65
CA HIS A 26 -12.57 -7.94 -5.28
C HIS A 26 -12.34 -6.64 -6.03
N LEU A 27 -11.12 -6.40 -6.46
CA LEU A 27 -10.74 -5.15 -7.11
C LEU A 27 -10.39 -5.33 -8.59
N GLY A 28 -10.30 -6.59 -9.05
CA GLY A 28 -9.95 -6.87 -10.43
C GLY A 28 -8.52 -6.53 -10.81
N LEU A 29 -7.66 -6.27 -9.84
CA LEU A 29 -6.26 -5.94 -10.09
C LEU A 29 -5.41 -7.19 -10.13
N VAL A 30 -4.58 -7.32 -11.16
CA VAL A 30 -3.69 -8.45 -11.32
C VAL A 30 -2.27 -8.08 -10.92
N SER A 31 -1.49 -9.07 -10.51
CA SER A 31 -0.08 -8.90 -10.18
C SER A 31 0.66 -8.19 -11.32
N GLY A 32 1.46 -7.19 -10.98
CA GLY A 32 2.15 -6.35 -11.96
C GLY A 32 1.43 -5.05 -12.30
N GLY A 33 0.14 -4.94 -12.03
CA GLY A 33 -0.63 -3.72 -12.26
C GLY A 33 -0.66 -2.79 -11.04
N TYR A 34 -0.11 -3.24 -9.93
CA TYR A 34 -0.07 -2.47 -8.68
C TYR A 34 1.15 -2.87 -7.86
N ARG A 35 1.45 -2.09 -6.85
CA ARG A 35 2.50 -2.42 -5.88
C ARG A 35 1.84 -2.67 -4.52
N LEU A 36 2.10 -3.84 -3.95
CA LEU A 36 1.58 -4.20 -2.64
C LEU A 36 2.66 -3.99 -1.58
N ILE A 37 2.34 -3.15 -0.60
CA ILE A 37 3.21 -2.87 0.53
C ILE A 37 2.56 -3.44 1.78
N MET A 38 3.23 -4.39 2.40
CA MET A 38 2.74 -5.06 3.60
C MET A 38 3.74 -4.92 4.72
N ARG A 39 3.25 -5.02 5.95
CA ARG A 39 4.12 -4.95 7.13
C ARG A 39 5.09 -6.12 7.12
N GLU A 40 6.37 -5.82 7.28
CA GLU A 40 7.39 -6.86 7.42
C GLU A 40 7.16 -7.66 8.69
N ASN A 41 7.50 -8.95 8.64
CA ASN A 41 7.39 -9.81 9.81
C ASN A 41 8.31 -9.29 10.92
N GLY A 42 7.77 -9.19 12.14
CA GLY A 42 8.52 -8.70 13.28
C GLY A 42 8.54 -7.18 13.45
N ASP A 43 8.05 -6.43 12.48
CA ASP A 43 7.94 -4.97 12.60
C ASP A 43 6.73 -4.63 13.45
N VAL A 44 6.97 -4.06 14.65
CA VAL A 44 5.92 -3.74 15.61
C VAL A 44 5.70 -2.23 15.76
N ARG A 45 6.31 -1.43 14.89
CA ARG A 45 6.13 0.02 14.92
C ARG A 45 4.68 0.38 14.57
N PRO A 46 4.20 1.58 14.98
CA PRO A 46 2.87 2.03 14.55
C PRO A 46 2.73 1.99 13.03
N ALA A 47 1.56 1.59 12.57
CA ALA A 47 1.31 1.38 11.15
C ALA A 47 1.62 2.61 10.29
N VAL A 48 1.31 3.80 10.79
CA VAL A 48 1.58 5.07 10.07
C VAL A 48 3.07 5.23 9.79
N VAL A 49 3.90 4.98 10.79
CA VAL A 49 5.36 5.11 10.66
C VAL A 49 5.92 4.02 9.77
N GLN A 50 5.51 2.79 10.02
CA GLN A 50 6.03 1.62 9.32
C GLN A 50 5.69 1.67 7.82
N LYS A 51 4.46 1.98 7.48
CA LYS A 51 4.04 2.02 6.07
C LYS A 51 4.70 3.14 5.30
N TRP A 52 4.87 4.29 5.90
CA TRP A 52 5.57 5.39 5.25
C TRP A 52 7.03 5.06 4.99
N ASP A 53 7.72 4.52 5.98
CA ASP A 53 9.12 4.12 5.83
C ASP A 53 9.29 3.04 4.78
N GLN A 54 8.44 2.03 4.81
CA GLN A 54 8.52 0.93 3.86
C GLN A 54 8.23 1.40 2.44
N PHE A 55 7.23 2.26 2.26
CA PHE A 55 6.92 2.86 0.96
C PHE A 55 8.13 3.62 0.41
N ARG A 56 8.77 4.40 1.24
CA ARG A 56 9.97 5.16 0.81
C ARG A 56 11.12 4.25 0.44
N LYS A 57 11.30 3.14 1.14
CA LYS A 57 12.35 2.17 0.81
C LYS A 57 12.08 1.44 -0.50
N GLU A 58 10.83 1.14 -0.79
CA GLU A 58 10.46 0.35 -1.95
C GLU A 58 10.19 1.17 -3.20
N THR A 59 10.19 2.49 -3.10
CA THR A 59 9.92 3.37 -4.24
C THR A 59 10.97 4.45 -4.36
N THR A 60 11.20 4.90 -5.59
CA THR A 60 12.00 6.08 -5.85
C THR A 60 11.13 7.32 -5.77
N GLU A 61 11.75 8.49 -5.66
CA GLU A 61 11.02 9.75 -5.68
C GLU A 61 10.21 9.91 -6.97
N GLU A 62 10.79 9.50 -8.09
CA GLU A 62 10.12 9.54 -9.38
C GLU A 62 8.87 8.64 -9.39
N GLU A 63 8.99 7.42 -8.87
CA GLU A 63 7.85 6.51 -8.76
C GLU A 63 6.75 7.07 -7.89
N ARG A 64 7.11 7.72 -6.79
CA ARG A 64 6.13 8.35 -5.88
C ARG A 64 5.32 9.44 -6.57
N GLY A 65 5.94 10.18 -7.50
CA GLY A 65 5.26 11.20 -8.28
C GLY A 65 4.30 10.63 -9.32
N ARG A 66 4.38 9.34 -9.60
CA ARG A 66 3.56 8.66 -10.60
C ARG A 66 2.45 7.80 -10.01
N VAL A 67 2.26 7.82 -8.69
CA VAL A 67 1.20 7.07 -8.04
C VAL A 67 -0.13 7.73 -8.36
N LEU A 68 -1.06 6.98 -8.94
CA LEU A 68 -2.40 7.47 -9.23
C LEU A 68 -3.25 7.52 -7.98
N PHE A 69 -3.27 6.45 -7.23
CA PHE A 69 -3.98 6.39 -5.97
C PHE A 69 -3.46 5.25 -5.12
N ILE A 70 -3.82 5.30 -3.85
CA ILE A 70 -3.46 4.28 -2.86
C ILE A 70 -4.73 3.68 -2.30
N LEU A 71 -4.73 2.37 -2.10
CA LEU A 71 -5.79 1.67 -1.40
C LEU A 71 -5.24 1.21 -0.06
N ASP A 72 -5.94 1.49 1.01
CA ASP A 72 -5.52 1.08 2.35
C ASP A 72 -6.74 0.73 3.18
N ASP A 73 -6.63 -0.28 4.02
CA ASP A 73 -7.72 -0.75 4.87
C ASP A 73 -7.71 -0.11 6.26
N ASP A 74 -6.68 0.66 6.58
CA ASP A 74 -6.51 1.31 7.87
C ASP A 74 -6.85 2.80 7.73
N LYS A 75 -7.87 3.24 8.44
CA LYS A 75 -8.35 4.62 8.39
C LYS A 75 -7.27 5.63 8.76
N THR A 76 -6.49 5.35 9.79
CA THR A 76 -5.42 6.25 10.26
C THR A 76 -4.32 6.37 9.20
N VAL A 77 -3.98 5.26 8.60
CA VAL A 77 -2.97 5.24 7.52
C VAL A 77 -3.49 5.93 6.27
N ALA A 78 -4.78 5.74 5.93
CA ALA A 78 -5.38 6.45 4.80
C ALA A 78 -5.30 7.96 4.99
N HIS A 79 -5.54 8.45 6.20
CA HIS A 79 -5.36 9.87 6.53
C HIS A 79 -3.91 10.31 6.32
N MET A 80 -2.96 9.49 6.73
CA MET A 80 -1.54 9.80 6.53
C MET A 80 -1.21 9.97 5.05
N TRP A 81 -1.66 9.05 4.20
CA TRP A 81 -1.43 9.17 2.76
C TRP A 81 -2.01 10.46 2.19
N ARG A 82 -3.24 10.80 2.56
CA ARG A 82 -3.89 12.03 2.10
C ARG A 82 -3.14 13.29 2.53
N ARG A 83 -2.65 13.31 3.77
CA ARG A 83 -1.88 14.44 4.29
C ARG A 83 -0.54 14.62 3.58
N ARG A 84 -0.02 13.55 2.98
CA ARG A 84 1.21 13.61 2.20
C ARG A 84 0.95 13.91 0.72
N GLY A 85 -0.29 14.18 0.35
CA GLY A 85 -0.64 14.61 -1.00
C GLY A 85 -1.09 13.50 -1.93
N PHE A 86 -1.25 12.27 -1.44
CA PHE A 86 -1.73 11.16 -2.26
C PHE A 86 -3.26 11.06 -2.21
N VAL A 87 -3.85 10.63 -3.32
CA VAL A 87 -5.23 10.20 -3.32
C VAL A 87 -5.28 8.82 -2.68
N CYS A 88 -6.09 8.67 -1.67
CA CYS A 88 -6.21 7.39 -0.97
C CYS A 88 -7.67 7.04 -0.73
N PHE A 89 -8.01 5.81 -1.09
CA PHE A 89 -9.33 5.25 -0.82
C PHE A 89 -9.20 4.21 0.31
N GLU A 90 -10.07 4.34 1.28
CA GLU A 90 -10.14 3.37 2.37
C GLU A 90 -10.97 2.18 1.93
N VAL A 91 -10.39 0.98 2.04
CA VAL A 91 -11.06 -0.27 1.68
C VAL A 91 -11.61 -0.91 2.94
N LYS A 92 -12.86 -1.28 2.92
CA LYS A 92 -13.52 -1.92 4.07
C LYS A 92 -13.78 -3.40 3.84
#